data_f31742cae4c27104ab27716338d3fd4c
#
_entry.id   f31742cae4c27104ab27716338d3fd4c
#
_cell.length_a   1.000
_cell.length_b   1.000
_cell.length_c   1.000
_cell.angle_alpha   90.00
_cell.angle_beta   90.00
_cell.angle_gamma   90.00
#
_symmetry.space_group_name_H-M   'P 1'
#
loop_
_entity.id
_entity.type
_entity.pdbx_description
1 polymer ?
#
loop_
_entity_poly.entity_id
_entity_poly.type
_entity_poly.pdbx_seq_one_letter_code
_entity_poly.pdbx_strand_id
1 'polypeptide(L)'
;MFKYKPKLLVIRIALRYKEGYLLPEDKYDANNHGRYNKYLRSKSKEVKEDLDSLIKLLKIIYKNDLVGYMWKLRYDCYKQFYYQLMIFLDGDKCSKDIAIAKDICGLWKDIVTQGNGECTNFNAYKKPHTNLGLGLRYADERELVIQDAKIFIEHDYFVSSMLSGKQQRTFSKSHIPGETRSGRPSKFQKIIDTHYL
;
A
#
# COMPACT_ATOMS: atom_id res chain seq x y z
N MET A 1 -11.15 7.30 9.87
CA MET A 1 -10.76 8.50 9.10
C MET A 1 -11.88 9.53 9.04
N PHE A 2 -13.07 9.20 8.52
CA PHE A 2 -14.22 10.14 8.47
C PHE A 2 -14.67 10.68 9.84
N LYS A 3 -14.35 10.01 10.96
CA LYS A 3 -14.60 10.54 12.31
C LYS A 3 -13.83 11.85 12.58
N TYR A 4 -12.67 12.02 11.93
CA TYR A 4 -11.78 13.16 12.14
C TYR A 4 -11.78 14.15 10.98
N LYS A 5 -12.18 13.70 9.79
CA LYS A 5 -12.29 14.52 8.58
C LYS A 5 -13.56 14.12 7.83
N PRO A 6 -14.54 15.03 7.73
CA PRO A 6 -15.82 14.73 7.08
C PRO A 6 -15.68 14.54 5.56
N LYS A 7 -14.57 14.99 4.99
CA LYS A 7 -14.29 14.95 3.57
C LYS A 7 -12.89 14.41 3.34
N LEU A 8 -12.77 13.41 2.48
CA LEU A 8 -11.51 12.75 2.13
C LEU A 8 -11.30 12.77 0.63
N LEU A 9 -10.05 13.00 0.21
CA LEU A 9 -9.60 12.68 -1.13
C LEU A 9 -8.92 11.32 -1.10
N VAL A 10 -9.50 10.35 -1.82
CA VAL A 10 -9.02 8.97 -1.88
C VAL A 10 -8.27 8.74 -3.18
N ILE A 11 -7.00 8.37 -3.06
CA ILE A 11 -6.10 8.10 -4.18
C ILE A 11 -5.68 6.64 -4.12
N ARG A 12 -5.69 5.97 -5.26
CA ARG A 12 -5.17 4.61 -5.42
C ARG A 12 -4.20 4.54 -6.59
N ILE A 13 -3.03 3.98 -6.33
CA ILE A 13 -1.97 3.79 -7.32
C ILE A 13 -1.36 2.40 -7.20
N ALA A 14 -0.80 1.89 -8.31
CA ALA A 14 0.07 0.73 -8.27
C ALA A 14 1.49 1.15 -8.64
N LEU A 15 2.43 0.81 -7.78
CA LEU A 15 3.85 1.12 -7.87
C LEU A 15 4.59 -0.13 -8.32
N ARG A 16 5.24 -0.06 -9.45
CA ARG A 16 5.91 -1.18 -10.11
C ARG A 16 7.34 -0.79 -10.47
N TYR A 17 8.07 -1.76 -10.98
CA TYR A 17 9.38 -1.55 -11.59
C TYR A 17 9.30 -1.92 -13.06
N LYS A 18 10.18 -1.33 -13.85
CA LYS A 18 10.36 -1.69 -15.26
C LYS A 18 10.74 -3.17 -15.37
N GLU A 19 10.33 -3.76 -16.48
CA GLU A 19 10.67 -5.15 -16.79
C GLU A 19 12.18 -5.39 -16.73
N GLY A 20 12.58 -6.55 -16.20
CA GLY A 20 13.99 -6.90 -16.03
C GLY A 20 14.71 -6.24 -14.85
N TYR A 21 14.17 -5.20 -14.25
CA TYR A 21 14.85 -4.49 -13.15
C TYR A 21 15.00 -5.32 -11.88
N LEU A 22 13.92 -5.98 -11.45
CA LEU A 22 13.93 -6.80 -10.22
C LEU A 22 14.39 -8.23 -10.45
N LEU A 23 14.06 -8.81 -11.60
CA LEU A 23 14.38 -10.20 -11.95
C LEU A 23 14.96 -10.25 -13.34
N PRO A 24 16.27 -10.37 -13.50
CA PRO A 24 16.89 -10.71 -14.76
C PRO A 24 16.34 -12.06 -15.26
N GLU A 25 15.98 -12.15 -16.55
CA GLU A 25 15.34 -13.32 -17.17
C GLU A 25 16.16 -14.61 -17.02
N ASP A 26 17.48 -14.51 -16.92
CA ASP A 26 18.42 -15.61 -16.81
C ASP A 26 18.54 -16.26 -15.44
N LYS A 27 17.79 -15.78 -14.42
CA LYS A 27 17.90 -16.28 -13.05
C LYS A 27 16.81 -17.25 -12.60
N TYR A 28 15.85 -17.55 -13.45
CA TYR A 28 14.88 -18.60 -13.17
C TYR A 28 15.47 -19.96 -13.54
N ASP A 29 16.10 -20.61 -12.59
CA ASP A 29 16.48 -22.03 -12.71
C ASP A 29 15.45 -22.87 -11.93
N ALA A 30 14.61 -23.59 -12.66
CA ALA A 30 13.57 -24.48 -12.08
C ALA A 30 14.16 -25.54 -11.15
N ASN A 31 15.45 -25.86 -11.26
CA ASN A 31 16.13 -26.85 -10.42
C ASN A 31 16.72 -26.25 -9.13
N ASN A 32 16.64 -24.93 -8.93
CA ASN A 32 17.28 -24.25 -7.79
C ASN A 32 16.32 -23.33 -7.01
N HIS A 33 15.19 -23.87 -6.56
CA HIS A 33 14.18 -23.15 -5.79
C HIS A 33 14.76 -22.42 -4.55
N GLY A 34 15.81 -22.94 -3.94
CA GLY A 34 16.42 -22.32 -2.76
C GLY A 34 17.11 -21.00 -3.07
N ARG A 35 17.84 -20.91 -4.17
CA ARG A 35 18.50 -19.66 -4.62
C ARG A 35 17.47 -18.63 -5.07
N TYR A 36 16.43 -19.07 -5.78
CA TYR A 36 15.36 -18.21 -6.23
C TYR A 36 14.62 -17.57 -5.06
N ASN A 37 14.23 -18.36 -4.05
CA ASN A 37 13.59 -17.83 -2.85
C ASN A 37 14.46 -16.85 -2.06
N LYS A 38 15.78 -17.09 -1.97
CA LYS A 38 16.71 -16.16 -1.33
C LYS A 38 16.78 -14.84 -2.10
N TYR A 39 16.80 -14.90 -3.42
CA TYR A 39 16.81 -13.74 -4.28
C TYR A 39 15.52 -12.93 -4.16
N LEU A 40 14.35 -13.58 -4.21
CA LEU A 40 13.05 -12.93 -4.02
C LEU A 40 12.98 -12.21 -2.67
N ARG A 41 13.50 -12.81 -1.60
CA ARG A 41 13.54 -12.18 -0.27
C ARG A 41 14.43 -10.94 -0.24
N SER A 42 15.58 -10.97 -0.90
CA SER A 42 16.45 -9.81 -1.02
C SER A 42 15.77 -8.67 -1.76
N LYS A 43 15.13 -8.99 -2.89
CA LYS A 43 14.42 -8.00 -3.71
C LYS A 43 13.18 -7.43 -3.02
N SER A 44 12.45 -8.25 -2.27
CA SER A 44 11.32 -7.75 -1.49
C SER A 44 11.74 -6.77 -0.39
N LYS A 45 12.95 -6.88 0.16
CA LYS A 45 13.51 -5.89 1.10
C LYS A 45 13.82 -4.57 0.40
N GLU A 46 14.48 -4.61 -0.75
CA GLU A 46 14.80 -3.42 -1.56
C GLU A 46 13.50 -2.67 -1.94
N VAL A 47 12.53 -3.40 -2.46
CA VAL A 47 11.20 -2.86 -2.82
C VAL A 47 10.52 -2.21 -1.60
N LYS A 48 10.72 -2.76 -0.39
CA LYS A 48 10.18 -2.19 0.85
C LYS A 48 10.88 -0.89 1.25
N GLU A 49 12.20 -0.81 1.09
CA GLU A 49 12.99 0.41 1.36
C GLU A 49 12.55 1.56 0.45
N ASP A 50 12.27 1.27 -0.82
CA ASP A 50 11.74 2.24 -1.77
C ASP A 50 10.34 2.73 -1.36
N LEU A 51 9.44 1.82 -0.97
CA LEU A 51 8.13 2.22 -0.46
C LEU A 51 8.25 3.10 0.78
N ASP A 52 9.12 2.75 1.73
CA ASP A 52 9.33 3.54 2.94
C ASP A 52 9.87 4.95 2.61
N SER A 53 10.71 5.06 1.58
CA SER A 53 11.21 6.34 1.07
C SER A 53 10.07 7.18 0.48
N LEU A 54 9.21 6.59 -0.35
CA LEU A 54 8.01 7.28 -0.85
C LEU A 54 7.11 7.75 0.29
N ILE A 55 6.82 6.89 1.27
CA ILE A 55 5.98 7.26 2.41
C ILE A 55 6.58 8.42 3.23
N LYS A 56 7.90 8.46 3.38
CA LYS A 56 8.58 9.60 4.02
C LYS A 56 8.37 10.89 3.22
N LEU A 57 8.51 10.85 1.91
CA LEU A 57 8.25 12.00 1.03
C LEU A 57 6.80 12.48 1.14
N LEU A 58 5.83 11.58 1.10
CA LEU A 58 4.42 11.92 1.26
C LEU A 58 4.14 12.62 2.59
N LYS A 59 4.74 12.16 3.69
CA LYS A 59 4.62 12.81 5.00
C LYS A 59 5.22 14.21 5.03
N ILE A 60 6.31 14.45 4.32
CA ILE A 60 6.94 15.77 4.20
C ILE A 60 6.10 16.71 3.36
N ILE A 61 5.58 16.24 2.22
CA ILE A 61 4.84 17.07 1.25
C ILE A 61 3.47 17.42 1.79
N TYR A 62 2.71 16.44 2.25
CA TYR A 62 1.30 16.62 2.65
C TYR A 62 1.13 16.95 4.14
N LYS A 63 2.14 16.69 4.97
CA LYS A 63 2.12 17.02 6.41
C LYS A 63 0.79 16.64 7.09
N ASN A 64 0.07 17.61 7.60
CA ASN A 64 -1.22 17.46 8.30
C ASN A 64 -2.38 17.12 7.35
N ASP A 65 -2.20 17.28 6.04
CA ASP A 65 -3.20 16.96 5.05
C ASP A 65 -3.19 15.46 4.69
N LEU A 66 -2.11 14.74 5.02
CA LEU A 66 -2.06 13.28 4.93
C LEU A 66 -2.82 12.66 6.11
N VAL A 67 -4.08 12.31 5.88
CA VAL A 67 -4.94 11.67 6.89
C VAL A 67 -4.52 10.24 7.17
N GLY A 68 -4.06 9.53 6.14
CA GLY A 68 -3.56 8.17 6.29
C GLY A 68 -3.24 7.49 4.96
N TYR A 69 -2.77 6.29 5.06
CA TYR A 69 -2.50 5.44 3.91
C TYR A 69 -2.59 3.96 4.30
N MET A 70 -2.78 3.11 3.30
CA MET A 70 -2.60 1.66 3.40
C MET A 70 -1.88 1.16 2.15
N TRP A 71 -1.08 0.12 2.30
CA TRP A 71 -0.39 -0.50 1.19
C TRP A 71 -0.45 -2.03 1.29
N LYS A 72 -0.36 -2.66 0.14
CA LYS A 72 -0.29 -4.10 -0.01
C LYS A 72 0.79 -4.47 -1.02
N LEU A 73 1.69 -5.36 -0.64
CA LEU A 73 2.66 -5.96 -1.54
C LEU A 73 1.96 -7.08 -2.32
N ARG A 74 2.11 -7.08 -3.62
CA ARG A 74 1.64 -8.11 -4.53
C ARG A 74 2.79 -8.66 -5.35
N TYR A 75 2.59 -9.84 -5.88
CA TYR A 75 3.50 -10.47 -6.83
C TYR A 75 2.70 -10.98 -8.03
N ASP A 76 3.23 -10.74 -9.20
CA ASP A 76 2.72 -11.22 -10.48
C ASP A 76 3.89 -11.80 -11.25
N CYS A 77 3.74 -13.00 -11.84
CA CYS A 77 4.83 -13.66 -12.56
C CYS A 77 5.36 -12.83 -13.75
N TYR A 78 4.52 -12.01 -14.35
CA TYR A 78 4.92 -11.09 -15.44
C TYR A 78 5.40 -9.72 -14.95
N LYS A 79 4.85 -9.24 -13.81
CA LYS A 79 5.06 -7.87 -13.28
C LYS A 79 5.92 -7.84 -12.02
N GLN A 80 6.31 -9.01 -11.53
CA GLN A 80 7.14 -9.18 -10.34
C GLN A 80 6.51 -8.57 -9.07
N PHE A 81 7.32 -8.11 -8.11
CA PHE A 81 6.81 -7.41 -6.94
C PHE A 81 6.29 -6.03 -7.30
N TYR A 82 5.12 -5.70 -6.79
CA TYR A 82 4.57 -4.36 -6.88
C TYR A 82 3.73 -4.01 -5.66
N TYR A 83 3.65 -2.72 -5.35
CA TYR A 83 2.76 -2.23 -4.31
C TYR A 83 1.47 -1.69 -4.90
N GLN A 84 0.37 -2.03 -4.28
CA GLN A 84 -0.82 -1.21 -4.34
C GLN A 84 -0.81 -0.28 -3.12
N LEU A 85 -1.03 1.01 -3.35
CA LEU A 85 -1.03 2.04 -2.33
C LEU A 85 -2.34 2.81 -2.41
N MET A 86 -3.05 2.92 -1.28
CA MET A 86 -4.22 3.76 -1.13
C MET A 86 -3.87 4.87 -0.13
N ILE A 87 -4.11 6.12 -0.52
CA ILE A 87 -3.74 7.32 0.22
C ILE A 87 -5.01 8.12 0.49
N PHE A 88 -5.14 8.63 1.71
CA PHE A 88 -6.26 9.44 2.16
C PHE A 88 -5.73 10.84 2.52
N LEU A 89 -6.17 11.84 1.79
CA LEU A 89 -5.83 13.24 2.04
C LEU A 89 -7.05 14.00 2.56
N ASP A 90 -6.80 15.13 3.21
CA ASP A 90 -7.84 16.09 3.63
C ASP A 90 -8.57 16.65 2.41
N GLY A 91 -9.83 16.28 2.22
CA GLY A 91 -10.63 16.64 1.05
C GLY A 91 -11.04 18.12 1.03
N ASP A 92 -10.90 18.85 2.13
CA ASP A 92 -11.15 20.29 2.15
C ASP A 92 -9.97 21.08 1.57
N LYS A 93 -8.77 20.50 1.62
CA LYS A 93 -7.55 21.11 1.09
C LYS A 93 -7.09 20.54 -0.23
N CYS A 94 -7.39 19.26 -0.47
CA CYS A 94 -6.96 18.52 -1.65
C CYS A 94 -8.21 18.05 -2.43
N SER A 95 -8.34 18.44 -3.71
CA SER A 95 -9.50 18.08 -4.54
C SER A 95 -9.16 17.45 -5.89
N LYS A 96 -7.92 17.64 -6.38
CA LYS A 96 -7.49 17.23 -7.72
C LYS A 96 -6.84 15.83 -7.69
N ASP A 97 -7.65 14.79 -7.47
CA ASP A 97 -7.19 13.42 -7.27
C ASP A 97 -6.29 12.89 -8.40
N ILE A 98 -6.67 13.10 -9.66
CA ILE A 98 -5.89 12.63 -10.83
C ILE A 98 -4.52 13.33 -10.89
N ALA A 99 -4.48 14.65 -10.68
CA ALA A 99 -3.25 15.42 -10.72
C ALA A 99 -2.32 15.02 -9.56
N ILE A 100 -2.85 14.97 -8.35
CA ILE A 100 -2.09 14.56 -7.16
C ILE A 100 -1.56 13.12 -7.31
N ALA A 101 -2.37 12.20 -7.82
CA ALA A 101 -1.92 10.84 -8.09
C ALA A 101 -0.81 10.80 -9.15
N LYS A 102 -0.87 11.68 -10.18
CA LYS A 102 0.18 11.82 -11.19
C LYS A 102 1.48 12.32 -10.56
N ASP A 103 1.41 13.31 -9.67
CA ASP A 103 2.58 13.87 -8.99
C ASP A 103 3.24 12.80 -8.08
N ILE A 104 2.44 12.04 -7.35
CA ILE A 104 2.95 10.91 -6.53
C ILE A 104 3.58 9.83 -7.41
N CYS A 105 3.00 9.54 -8.56
CA CYS A 105 3.61 8.64 -9.55
C CYS A 105 4.95 9.18 -10.09
N GLY A 106 5.08 10.51 -10.26
CA GLY A 106 6.34 11.17 -10.59
C GLY A 106 7.40 10.96 -9.50
N LEU A 107 7.04 11.20 -8.23
CA LEU A 107 7.95 10.95 -7.10
C LEU A 107 8.48 9.51 -7.10
N TRP A 108 7.59 8.53 -7.34
CA TRP A 108 8.01 7.14 -7.44
C TRP A 108 8.99 6.91 -8.57
N LYS A 109 8.65 7.34 -9.79
CA LYS A 109 9.45 7.10 -10.99
C LYS A 109 10.80 7.79 -10.94
N ASP A 110 10.79 9.09 -10.61
CA ASP A 110 11.95 9.94 -10.86
C ASP A 110 12.85 10.06 -9.63
N ILE A 111 12.27 10.11 -8.43
CA ILE A 111 13.00 10.34 -7.18
C ILE A 111 13.32 9.02 -6.47
N VAL A 112 12.32 8.20 -6.20
CA VAL A 112 12.51 6.99 -5.38
C VAL A 112 13.26 5.92 -6.15
N THR A 113 12.82 5.61 -7.36
CA THR A 113 13.36 4.51 -8.17
C THR A 113 14.34 4.99 -9.25
N GLN A 114 14.64 6.29 -9.31
CA GLN A 114 15.63 6.87 -10.21
C GLN A 114 15.44 6.43 -11.67
N GLY A 115 14.20 6.49 -12.15
CA GLY A 115 13.82 6.14 -13.51
C GLY A 115 13.49 4.66 -13.74
N ASN A 116 13.67 3.78 -12.74
CA ASN A 116 13.38 2.35 -12.86
C ASN A 116 11.93 1.98 -12.44
N GLY A 117 11.17 2.95 -11.95
CA GLY A 117 9.79 2.76 -11.51
C GLY A 117 8.76 2.97 -12.60
N GLU A 118 7.66 2.25 -12.47
CA GLU A 118 6.42 2.46 -13.19
C GLU A 118 5.27 2.69 -12.22
N CYS A 119 4.28 3.48 -12.61
CA CYS A 119 3.13 3.76 -11.78
C CYS A 119 1.84 3.76 -12.59
N THR A 120 0.82 3.11 -12.06
CA THR A 120 -0.54 3.18 -12.59
C THR A 120 -1.41 4.04 -11.69
N ASN A 121 -2.01 5.07 -12.25
CA ASN A 121 -2.94 5.96 -11.57
C ASN A 121 -4.38 5.46 -11.78
N PHE A 122 -4.97 4.79 -10.79
CA PHE A 122 -6.35 4.28 -10.88
C PHE A 122 -7.40 5.39 -10.86
N ASN A 123 -7.09 6.56 -10.32
CA ASN A 123 -8.02 7.69 -10.31
C ASN A 123 -8.27 8.25 -11.72
N ALA A 124 -7.32 8.07 -12.65
CA ALA A 124 -7.49 8.43 -14.05
C ALA A 124 -8.43 7.47 -14.82
N TYR A 125 -8.63 6.25 -14.31
CA TYR A 125 -9.40 5.19 -14.98
C TYR A 125 -10.62 4.76 -14.14
N LYS A 126 -11.37 5.73 -13.63
CA LYS A 126 -12.59 5.46 -12.85
C LYS A 126 -13.63 4.81 -13.74
N LYS A 127 -13.79 3.50 -13.64
CA LYS A 127 -14.90 2.78 -14.29
C LYS A 127 -16.15 2.87 -13.43
N PRO A 128 -17.37 2.99 -14.02
CA PRO A 128 -18.62 3.19 -13.29
C PRO A 128 -18.92 2.12 -12.23
N HIS A 129 -18.39 0.91 -12.37
CA HIS A 129 -18.70 -0.22 -11.48
C HIS A 129 -17.48 -0.69 -10.65
N THR A 130 -16.34 -0.03 -10.80
CA THR A 130 -15.13 -0.33 -10.04
C THR A 130 -14.49 0.96 -9.56
N ASN A 131 -13.83 0.93 -8.40
CA ASN A 131 -13.18 2.11 -7.81
C ASN A 131 -14.16 3.23 -7.39
N LEU A 132 -15.35 2.87 -6.92
CA LEU A 132 -16.38 3.82 -6.51
C LEU A 132 -15.97 4.70 -5.32
N GLY A 133 -15.10 4.18 -4.46
CA GLY A 133 -14.56 4.90 -3.30
C GLY A 133 -13.43 5.88 -3.62
N LEU A 134 -12.97 5.98 -4.88
CA LEU A 134 -11.86 6.86 -5.26
C LEU A 134 -12.31 8.29 -5.56
N GLY A 135 -11.38 9.22 -5.39
CA GLY A 135 -11.62 10.65 -5.60
C GLY A 135 -12.13 11.34 -4.35
N LEU A 136 -12.79 12.47 -4.52
CA LEU A 136 -13.35 13.22 -3.41
C LEU A 136 -14.58 12.51 -2.85
N ARG A 137 -14.57 12.23 -1.54
CA ARG A 137 -15.63 11.50 -0.84
C ARG A 137 -16.04 12.22 0.43
N TYR A 138 -17.32 12.23 0.69
CA TYR A 138 -17.94 12.79 1.88
C TYR A 138 -18.28 11.70 2.91
N ALA A 139 -18.63 12.09 4.12
CA ALA A 139 -18.86 11.15 5.22
C ALA A 139 -20.06 10.22 4.97
N ASP A 140 -21.06 10.64 4.23
CA ASP A 140 -22.22 9.85 3.79
C ASP A 140 -21.86 8.79 2.74
N GLU A 141 -20.76 9.00 1.98
CA GLU A 141 -20.21 8.03 1.02
C GLU A 141 -19.20 7.05 1.66
N ARG A 142 -19.11 7.02 2.97
CA ARG A 142 -18.13 6.20 3.73
C ARG A 142 -18.15 4.74 3.31
N GLU A 143 -19.32 4.17 3.03
CA GLU A 143 -19.45 2.75 2.69
C GLU A 143 -18.75 2.41 1.37
N LEU A 144 -18.79 3.30 0.39
CA LEU A 144 -18.06 3.12 -0.88
C LEU A 144 -16.55 3.01 -0.65
N VAL A 145 -16.00 3.87 0.23
CA VAL A 145 -14.57 3.82 0.58
C VAL A 145 -14.22 2.53 1.33
N ILE A 146 -15.12 2.07 2.21
CA ILE A 146 -14.93 0.81 2.94
C ILE A 146 -14.95 -0.38 1.98
N GLN A 147 -15.86 -0.41 1.01
CA GLN A 147 -15.94 -1.47 -0.01
C GLN A 147 -14.66 -1.52 -0.85
N ASP A 148 -14.18 -0.38 -1.34
CA ASP A 148 -12.91 -0.32 -2.07
C ASP A 148 -11.71 -0.76 -1.20
N ALA A 149 -11.71 -0.39 0.08
CA ALA A 149 -10.68 -0.82 1.00
C ALA A 149 -10.74 -2.33 1.29
N LYS A 150 -11.93 -2.94 1.37
CA LYS A 150 -12.09 -4.39 1.50
C LYS A 150 -11.53 -5.12 0.29
N ILE A 151 -11.91 -4.72 -0.92
CA ILE A 151 -11.38 -5.27 -2.18
C ILE A 151 -9.85 -5.11 -2.24
N PHE A 152 -9.35 -3.97 -1.80
CA PHE A 152 -7.91 -3.72 -1.72
C PHE A 152 -7.19 -4.69 -0.78
N ILE A 153 -7.80 -5.08 0.35
CA ILE A 153 -7.21 -5.92 1.39
C ILE A 153 -7.37 -7.42 1.06
N GLU A 154 -8.28 -7.81 0.17
CA GLU A 154 -8.52 -9.22 -0.17
C GLU A 154 -7.21 -10.00 -0.38
N HIS A 155 -7.14 -11.14 0.30
CA HIS A 155 -5.89 -11.88 0.51
C HIS A 155 -5.30 -12.44 -0.77
N ASP A 156 -4.04 -12.14 -0.96
CA ASP A 156 -3.15 -12.81 -1.88
C ASP A 156 -2.31 -13.85 -1.11
N TYR A 157 -2.83 -15.06 -0.98
CA TYR A 157 -2.15 -16.17 -0.28
C TYR A 157 -0.78 -16.47 -0.89
N PHE A 158 -0.61 -16.20 -2.17
CA PHE A 158 0.61 -16.50 -2.91
C PHE A 158 1.80 -15.70 -2.37
N VAL A 159 1.67 -14.40 -2.19
CA VAL A 159 2.76 -13.56 -1.66
C VAL A 159 3.12 -13.95 -0.24
N SER A 160 2.11 -14.27 0.57
CA SER A 160 2.34 -14.73 1.95
C SER A 160 3.10 -16.04 1.99
N SER A 161 2.80 -17.00 1.11
CA SER A 161 3.49 -18.29 1.04
C SER A 161 4.92 -18.19 0.53
N MET A 162 5.16 -17.36 -0.49
CA MET A 162 6.51 -17.11 -1.04
C MET A 162 7.46 -16.46 -0.04
N LEU A 163 6.93 -15.59 0.83
CA LEU A 163 7.69 -14.87 1.85
C LEU A 163 7.63 -15.58 3.21
N SER A 164 6.98 -16.74 3.31
CA SER A 164 6.81 -17.54 4.53
C SER A 164 8.15 -18.01 5.09
N GLY A 165 8.70 -17.24 5.95
CA GLY A 165 9.96 -17.56 6.61
C GLY A 165 10.59 -16.36 7.28
N LYS A 166 9.85 -15.67 8.13
CA LYS A 166 10.15 -14.51 8.97
C LYS A 166 9.81 -13.14 8.40
N GLN A 167 8.66 -12.64 8.89
CA GLN A 167 8.40 -11.23 9.22
C GLN A 167 8.40 -10.17 8.11
N GLN A 168 8.26 -10.52 6.85
CA GLN A 168 8.01 -9.46 5.88
C GLN A 168 6.51 -9.17 5.84
N ARG A 169 6.12 -7.98 6.26
CA ARG A 169 4.74 -7.54 6.17
C ARG A 169 4.37 -7.36 4.71
N THR A 170 3.34 -8.08 4.28
CA THR A 170 2.75 -7.93 2.94
C THR A 170 1.66 -6.86 2.89
N PHE A 171 1.22 -6.40 4.06
CA PHE A 171 0.21 -5.36 4.23
C PHE A 171 0.53 -4.49 5.45
N SER A 172 0.23 -3.20 5.35
CA SER A 172 0.22 -2.29 6.51
C SER A 172 -0.67 -1.08 6.25
N LYS A 173 -1.08 -0.44 7.33
CA LYS A 173 -1.79 0.84 7.33
C LYS A 173 -1.07 1.85 8.23
N SER A 174 -1.25 3.13 7.94
CA SER A 174 -0.83 4.20 8.85
C SER A 174 -1.66 4.18 10.13
N HIS A 175 -1.11 4.76 11.17
CA HIS A 175 -1.90 5.13 12.35
C HIS A 175 -2.90 6.23 11.97
N ILE A 176 -4.13 6.10 12.42
CA ILE A 176 -5.12 7.16 12.33
C ILE A 176 -4.86 8.11 13.52
N PRO A 177 -4.69 9.42 13.29
CA PRO A 177 -4.54 10.38 14.38
C PRO A 177 -5.68 10.23 15.40
N GLY A 178 -5.35 10.14 16.69
CA GLY A 178 -6.34 9.97 17.77
C GLY A 178 -6.75 8.52 18.09
N GLU A 179 -6.30 7.51 17.33
CA GLU A 179 -6.32 6.13 17.80
C GLU A 179 -5.14 5.93 18.76
N THR A 180 -5.44 5.68 20.05
CA THR A 180 -4.45 5.10 20.94
C THR A 180 -3.97 3.79 20.32
N ARG A 181 -2.66 3.58 20.24
CA ARG A 181 -2.13 2.27 19.89
C ARG A 181 -2.78 1.29 20.86
N SER A 182 -3.63 0.39 20.38
CA SER A 182 -3.94 -0.82 21.12
C SER A 182 -2.60 -1.53 21.28
N GLY A 183 -1.95 -1.28 22.39
CA GLY A 183 -0.73 -1.97 22.77
C GLY A 183 -1.02 -3.46 22.64
N ARG A 184 -0.01 -4.24 22.28
CA ARG A 184 -0.08 -5.70 22.43
C ARG A 184 -0.72 -5.96 23.79
N PRO A 185 -1.85 -6.72 23.89
CA PRO A 185 -2.52 -6.93 25.18
C PRO A 185 -1.46 -7.31 26.20
N SER A 186 -1.44 -6.60 27.32
CA SER A 186 -0.48 -6.89 28.38
C SER A 186 -0.64 -8.37 28.73
N LYS A 187 0.41 -9.05 29.22
CA LYS A 187 0.28 -10.45 29.70
C LYS A 187 -0.89 -10.61 30.67
N PHE A 188 -1.23 -9.57 31.44
CA PHE A 188 -2.37 -9.51 32.35
C PHE A 188 -3.73 -9.57 31.61
N GLN A 189 -3.92 -8.84 30.51
CA GLN A 189 -5.17 -8.88 29.75
C GLN A 189 -5.42 -10.25 29.14
N LYS A 190 -4.36 -10.93 28.66
CA LYS A 190 -4.48 -12.33 28.17
C LYS A 190 -4.94 -13.31 29.24
N ILE A 191 -4.55 -13.09 30.50
CA ILE A 191 -4.95 -13.98 31.61
C ILE A 191 -6.44 -13.79 31.95
N ILE A 192 -6.93 -12.55 31.91
CA ILE A 192 -8.34 -12.23 32.17
C ILE A 192 -9.23 -12.82 31.08
N ASP A 193 -8.87 -12.65 29.81
CA ASP A 193 -9.64 -13.15 28.66
C ASP A 193 -9.66 -14.71 28.58
N THR A 194 -8.72 -15.39 29.23
CA THR A 194 -8.65 -16.86 29.25
C THR A 194 -9.38 -17.50 30.43
N HIS A 195 -9.68 -16.74 31.49
CA HIS A 195 -10.28 -17.28 32.72
C HIS A 195 -11.71 -16.81 33.00
N TYR A 196 -12.28 -15.89 32.19
CA TYR A 196 -13.60 -15.31 32.43
C TYR A 196 -14.50 -15.30 31.18
N LEU A 197 -14.21 -16.08 30.17
CA LEU A 197 -15.08 -16.47 29.05
C LEU A 197 -15.16 -18.01 28.99
#